data_152c1ce56c77f43a51529c55a39bbcea
#
_entry.id   152c1ce56c77f43a51529c55a39bbcea
#
_cell.length_a   1.000
_cell.length_b   1.000
_cell.length_c   1.000
_cell.angle_alpha   90.00
_cell.angle_beta   90.00
_cell.angle_gamma   90.00
#
_symmetry.space_group_name_H-M   'P 1'
#
loop_
_entity.id
_entity.type
_entity.pdbx_description
1 polymer ?
#
loop_
_entity_poly.entity_id
_entity_poly.type
_entity_poly.pdbx_seq_one_letter_code
_entity_poly.pdbx_strand_id
1 'polypeptide(L)'
;TKVEKEDLSFFIDDILRHAAFGLLKHTREVLRFYCKDKHCETCNCEERANEAVVELMEKLPLVRKILLQDIKAAYEGDPAATSFDEIVFSYPGIEAIATYRIAHILYEKEIPIIPRIMTERAHSRTGIDIHPGATIGPGFFIDHGTGVVIGETCRIGKNVKLYQGVTLGALSPFDPEGKPRKGEKRHPDIEDDVIIYANATILGG
;
A
#
# COMPACT_ATOMS: atom_id res chain seq x y z
N THR A 1 18.61 22.16 -20.96
CA THR A 1 18.31 23.24 -19.97
C THR A 1 18.48 22.63 -18.58
N LYS A 2 19.42 23.15 -17.77
CA LYS A 2 19.54 22.78 -16.36
C LYS A 2 18.28 23.28 -15.67
N VAL A 3 17.45 22.38 -15.15
CA VAL A 3 16.37 22.70 -14.24
C VAL A 3 17.03 23.16 -12.93
N GLU A 4 16.80 24.37 -12.50
CA GLU A 4 17.33 24.88 -11.24
C GLU A 4 16.55 24.28 -10.07
N LYS A 5 17.15 24.23 -8.86
CA LYS A 5 16.50 23.64 -7.69
C LYS A 5 15.16 24.30 -7.34
N GLU A 6 15.03 25.58 -7.62
CA GLU A 6 13.80 26.35 -7.40
C GLU A 6 12.69 25.92 -8.36
N ASP A 7 13.02 25.67 -9.63
CA ASP A 7 12.07 25.16 -10.64
C ASP A 7 11.57 23.75 -10.27
N LEU A 8 12.48 22.89 -9.77
CA LEU A 8 12.12 21.54 -9.33
C LEU A 8 11.18 21.57 -8.12
N SER A 9 11.43 22.43 -7.14
CA SER A 9 10.57 22.61 -5.97
C SER A 9 9.17 23.05 -6.39
N PHE A 10 9.07 24.06 -7.26
CA PHE A 10 7.80 24.55 -7.78
C PHE A 10 7.03 23.43 -8.52
N PHE A 11 7.73 22.64 -9.34
CA PHE A 11 7.12 21.56 -10.10
C PHE A 11 6.59 20.43 -9.19
N ILE A 12 7.33 20.08 -8.15
CA ILE A 12 6.90 19.09 -7.14
C ILE A 12 5.67 19.60 -6.37
N ASP A 13 5.70 20.85 -5.94
CA ASP A 13 4.58 21.48 -5.23
C ASP A 13 3.31 21.50 -6.07
N ASP A 14 3.41 21.78 -7.36
CA ASP A 14 2.28 21.78 -8.28
C ASP A 14 1.68 20.38 -8.43
N ILE A 15 2.52 19.36 -8.65
CA ILE A 15 2.07 17.96 -8.73
C ILE A 15 1.39 17.51 -7.44
N LEU A 16 2.00 17.76 -6.29
CA LEU A 16 1.45 17.38 -4.99
C LEU A 16 0.12 18.07 -4.71
N ARG A 17 0.01 19.35 -5.06
CA ARG A 17 -1.22 20.14 -4.92
C ARG A 17 -2.35 19.58 -5.78
N HIS A 18 -2.08 19.29 -7.05
CA HIS A 18 -3.07 18.67 -7.95
C HIS A 18 -3.52 17.30 -7.45
N ALA A 19 -2.58 16.47 -7.01
CA ALA A 19 -2.89 15.16 -6.45
C ALA A 19 -3.76 15.27 -5.18
N ALA A 20 -3.41 16.18 -4.25
CA ALA A 20 -4.16 16.41 -3.02
C ALA A 20 -5.59 16.89 -3.30
N PHE A 21 -5.77 17.87 -4.19
CA PHE A 21 -7.11 18.35 -4.56
C PHE A 21 -7.96 17.28 -5.25
N GLY A 22 -7.36 16.51 -6.17
CA GLY A 22 -8.05 15.41 -6.84
C GLY A 22 -8.50 14.34 -5.83
N LEU A 23 -7.59 13.94 -4.95
CA LEU A 23 -7.88 12.95 -3.91
C LEU A 23 -8.96 13.46 -2.94
N LEU A 24 -8.87 14.71 -2.50
CA LEU A 24 -9.85 15.32 -1.62
C LEU A 24 -11.25 15.31 -2.24
N LYS A 25 -11.36 15.69 -3.51
CA LYS A 25 -12.63 15.66 -4.24
C LYS A 25 -13.24 14.25 -4.23
N HIS A 26 -12.47 13.24 -4.63
CA HIS A 26 -12.97 11.86 -4.68
C HIS A 26 -13.26 11.27 -3.30
N THR A 27 -12.45 11.60 -2.29
CA THR A 27 -12.70 11.17 -0.91
C THR A 27 -14.01 11.72 -0.37
N ARG A 28 -14.33 13.00 -0.64
CA ARG A 28 -15.61 13.62 -0.30
C ARG A 28 -16.78 12.92 -0.97
N GLU A 29 -16.67 12.68 -2.28
CA GLU A 29 -17.72 12.00 -3.08
C GLU A 29 -18.00 10.59 -2.53
N VAL A 30 -16.95 9.82 -2.24
CA VAL A 30 -17.07 8.46 -1.72
C VAL A 30 -17.65 8.47 -0.29
N LEU A 31 -17.17 9.33 0.60
CA LEU A 31 -17.71 9.41 1.95
C LEU A 31 -19.19 9.79 1.95
N ARG A 32 -19.61 10.73 1.10
CA ARG A 32 -21.02 11.09 0.92
C ARG A 32 -21.85 9.94 0.38
N PHE A 33 -21.33 9.19 -0.59
CA PHE A 33 -22.03 8.02 -1.16
C PHE A 33 -22.30 6.92 -0.11
N TYR A 34 -21.33 6.68 0.80
CA TYR A 34 -21.47 5.70 1.88
C TYR A 34 -22.09 6.28 3.16
N CYS A 35 -22.40 7.56 3.19
CA CYS A 35 -23.03 8.19 4.33
C CYS A 35 -24.46 7.66 4.55
N LYS A 36 -24.77 7.32 5.79
CA LYS A 36 -26.11 6.87 6.17
C LYS A 36 -27.13 8.02 6.21
N ASP A 37 -26.66 9.23 6.44
CA ASP A 37 -27.44 10.46 6.39
C ASP A 37 -27.47 10.99 4.97
N LYS A 38 -28.60 10.78 4.29
CA LYS A 38 -28.81 11.18 2.89
C LYS A 38 -28.72 12.70 2.66
N HIS A 39 -28.92 13.50 3.70
CA HIS A 39 -28.86 14.95 3.63
C HIS A 39 -27.51 15.54 4.06
N CYS A 40 -26.64 14.72 4.65
CA CYS A 40 -25.33 15.13 5.19
C CYS A 40 -25.37 16.35 6.14
N GLU A 41 -26.50 16.60 6.78
CA GLU A 41 -26.65 17.74 7.71
C GLU A 41 -25.96 17.48 9.05
N THR A 42 -25.88 16.21 9.45
CA THR A 42 -25.29 15.77 10.72
C THR A 42 -24.01 14.96 10.54
N CYS A 43 -23.59 14.72 9.29
CA CYS A 43 -22.40 13.94 9.00
C CYS A 43 -21.14 14.82 8.97
N ASN A 44 -20.01 14.23 9.35
CA ASN A 44 -18.70 14.87 9.27
C ASN A 44 -17.88 14.46 8.03
N CYS A 45 -18.56 14.09 6.91
CA CYS A 45 -17.91 13.59 5.70
C CYS A 45 -16.87 14.56 5.13
N GLU A 46 -17.17 15.86 5.19
CA GLU A 46 -16.27 16.91 4.70
C GLU A 46 -15.01 17.01 5.56
N GLU A 47 -15.18 17.02 6.88
CA GLU A 47 -14.09 17.07 7.84
C GLU A 47 -13.21 15.83 7.75
N ARG A 48 -13.79 14.63 7.74
CA ARG A 48 -13.09 13.35 7.57
C ARG A 48 -12.28 13.31 6.28
N ALA A 49 -12.84 13.82 5.17
CA ALA A 49 -12.11 13.87 3.90
C ALA A 49 -10.89 14.79 3.99
N ASN A 50 -11.05 15.98 4.59
CA ASN A 50 -9.96 16.91 4.80
C ASN A 50 -8.87 16.32 5.69
N GLU A 51 -9.24 15.77 6.86
CA GLU A 51 -8.31 15.14 7.78
C GLU A 51 -7.51 14.00 7.13
N ALA A 52 -8.18 13.12 6.39
CA ALA A 52 -7.52 11.99 5.75
C ALA A 52 -6.49 12.43 4.71
N VAL A 53 -6.82 13.45 3.90
CA VAL A 53 -5.91 13.95 2.86
C VAL A 53 -4.78 14.78 3.47
N VAL A 54 -5.05 15.61 4.47
CA VAL A 54 -4.01 16.37 5.18
C VAL A 54 -3.01 15.40 5.83
N GLU A 55 -3.49 14.42 6.58
CA GLU A 55 -2.62 13.42 7.23
C GLU A 55 -1.81 12.61 6.21
N LEU A 56 -2.40 12.24 5.06
CA LEU A 56 -1.66 11.59 3.99
C LEU A 56 -0.50 12.49 3.52
N MET A 57 -0.78 13.77 3.26
CA MET A 57 0.25 14.71 2.78
C MET A 57 1.36 14.91 3.82
N GLU A 58 1.02 14.99 5.10
CA GLU A 58 1.96 15.09 6.20
C GLU A 58 2.82 13.83 6.37
N LYS A 59 2.26 12.65 6.08
CA LYS A 59 2.97 11.36 6.15
C LYS A 59 3.83 11.05 4.91
N LEU A 60 3.71 11.77 3.80
CA LEU A 60 4.52 11.49 2.60
C LEU A 60 6.03 11.49 2.83
N PRO A 61 6.62 12.40 3.64
CA PRO A 61 8.05 12.32 3.96
C PRO A 61 8.43 11.03 4.70
N LEU A 62 7.56 10.51 5.57
CA LEU A 62 7.77 9.23 6.24
C LEU A 62 7.66 8.06 5.25
N VAL A 63 6.65 8.07 4.38
CA VAL A 63 6.49 7.06 3.31
C VAL A 63 7.75 7.02 2.45
N ARG A 64 8.25 8.18 2.02
CA ARG A 64 9.52 8.28 1.27
C ARG A 64 10.69 7.66 2.02
N LYS A 65 10.81 7.95 3.33
CA LYS A 65 11.88 7.40 4.15
C LYS A 65 11.82 5.87 4.25
N ILE A 66 10.62 5.30 4.34
CA ILE A 66 10.43 3.84 4.36
C ILE A 66 10.72 3.24 2.99
N LEU A 67 10.24 3.86 1.90
CA LEU A 67 10.52 3.41 0.54
C LEU A 67 12.01 3.39 0.20
N LEU A 68 12.79 4.32 0.73
CA LEU A 68 14.25 4.28 0.58
C LEU A 68 14.87 3.04 1.22
N GLN A 69 14.28 2.51 2.31
CA GLN A 69 14.72 1.26 2.92
C GLN A 69 14.30 0.05 2.08
N ASP A 70 13.10 0.08 1.49
CA ASP A 70 12.63 -0.96 0.58
C ASP A 70 13.49 -1.04 -0.69
N ILE A 71 13.85 0.12 -1.27
CA ILE A 71 14.75 0.21 -2.43
C ILE A 71 16.15 -0.32 -2.08
N LYS A 72 16.66 0.03 -0.89
CA LYS A 72 17.94 -0.47 -0.41
C LYS A 72 17.91 -2.00 -0.23
N ALA A 73 16.84 -2.54 0.35
CA ALA A 73 16.66 -3.98 0.51
C ALA A 73 16.61 -4.71 -0.85
N ALA A 74 15.97 -4.11 -1.86
CA ALA A 74 15.95 -4.64 -3.21
C ALA A 74 17.35 -4.63 -3.85
N TYR A 75 18.11 -3.54 -3.69
CA TYR A 75 19.48 -3.44 -4.21
C TYR A 75 20.45 -4.45 -3.58
N GLU A 76 20.34 -4.64 -2.26
CA GLU A 76 21.17 -5.60 -1.50
C GLU A 76 20.69 -7.05 -1.71
N GLY A 77 19.41 -7.24 -2.00
CA GLY A 77 18.78 -8.56 -2.11
C GLY A 77 18.75 -9.14 -3.53
N ASP A 78 19.00 -8.35 -4.57
CA ASP A 78 19.05 -8.80 -5.96
C ASP A 78 20.45 -8.61 -6.55
N PRO A 79 21.22 -9.70 -6.78
CA PRO A 79 22.54 -9.61 -7.38
C PRO A 79 22.55 -9.03 -8.80
N ALA A 80 21.41 -8.99 -9.50
CA ALA A 80 21.29 -8.45 -10.86
C ALA A 80 21.05 -6.94 -10.86
N ALA A 81 20.70 -6.32 -9.72
CA ALA A 81 20.45 -4.89 -9.63
C ALA A 81 21.74 -4.09 -9.80
N THR A 82 21.78 -3.20 -10.80
CA THR A 82 22.97 -2.40 -11.13
C THR A 82 22.97 -1.03 -10.47
N SER A 83 21.80 -0.50 -10.12
CA SER A 83 21.65 0.82 -9.48
C SER A 83 20.33 0.98 -8.75
N PHE A 84 20.25 1.96 -7.85
CA PHE A 84 18.99 2.36 -7.23
C PHE A 84 17.97 2.91 -8.25
N ASP A 85 18.45 3.62 -9.27
CA ASP A 85 17.60 4.18 -10.31
C ASP A 85 16.90 3.07 -11.11
N GLU A 86 17.63 1.99 -11.44
CA GLU A 86 17.05 0.82 -12.10
C GLU A 86 15.89 0.24 -11.27
N ILE A 87 16.09 0.08 -9.98
CA ILE A 87 15.07 -0.46 -9.07
C ILE A 87 13.84 0.47 -9.02
N VAL A 88 14.05 1.77 -8.87
CA VAL A 88 12.96 2.76 -8.79
C VAL A 88 12.11 2.79 -10.05
N PHE A 89 12.75 2.71 -11.23
CA PHE A 89 12.06 2.89 -12.51
C PHE A 89 11.57 1.59 -13.16
N SER A 90 12.06 0.43 -12.74
CA SER A 90 11.76 -0.82 -13.45
C SER A 90 11.19 -1.95 -12.60
N TYR A 91 11.39 -1.96 -11.27
CA TYR A 91 10.94 -3.09 -10.46
C TYR A 91 9.45 -2.98 -10.11
N PRO A 92 8.62 -3.96 -10.54
CA PRO A 92 7.19 -3.96 -10.24
C PRO A 92 6.89 -4.04 -8.74
N GLY A 93 7.77 -4.68 -7.95
CA GLY A 93 7.67 -4.73 -6.50
C GLY A 93 7.68 -3.35 -5.85
N ILE A 94 8.47 -2.40 -6.38
CA ILE A 94 8.52 -1.03 -5.87
C ILE A 94 7.23 -0.26 -6.20
N GLU A 95 6.66 -0.44 -7.41
CA GLU A 95 5.36 0.17 -7.75
C GLU A 95 4.25 -0.34 -6.80
N ALA A 96 4.23 -1.65 -6.56
CA ALA A 96 3.23 -2.28 -5.70
C ALA A 96 3.32 -1.81 -4.25
N ILE A 97 4.53 -1.84 -3.66
CA ILE A 97 4.71 -1.45 -2.25
C ILE A 97 4.53 0.06 -2.04
N ALA A 98 4.95 0.90 -2.99
CA ALA A 98 4.75 2.34 -2.91
C ALA A 98 3.25 2.68 -2.92
N THR A 99 2.49 2.07 -3.82
CA THR A 99 1.03 2.23 -3.88
C THR A 99 0.37 1.73 -2.59
N TYR A 100 0.77 0.57 -2.10
CA TYR A 100 0.27 0.02 -0.84
C TYR A 100 0.52 0.97 0.33
N ARG A 101 1.72 1.49 0.52
CA ARG A 101 2.07 2.37 1.66
C ARG A 101 1.21 3.63 1.70
N ILE A 102 0.88 4.19 0.53
CA ILE A 102 -0.04 5.34 0.41
C ILE A 102 -1.49 4.90 0.70
N ALA A 103 -1.94 3.80 0.10
CA ALA A 103 -3.28 3.27 0.28
C ALA A 103 -3.57 2.86 1.73
N HIS A 104 -2.57 2.32 2.42
CA HIS A 104 -2.67 1.91 3.83
C HIS A 104 -3.03 3.07 4.76
N ILE A 105 -2.45 4.26 4.54
CA ILE A 105 -2.78 5.47 5.33
C ILE A 105 -4.27 5.82 5.18
N LEU A 106 -4.80 5.77 3.97
CA LEU A 106 -6.23 6.02 3.73
C LEU A 106 -7.12 4.90 4.29
N TYR A 107 -6.63 3.65 4.27
CA TYR A 107 -7.33 2.52 4.88
C TYR A 107 -7.44 2.67 6.39
N GLU A 108 -6.37 3.07 7.07
CA GLU A 108 -6.38 3.36 8.52
C GLU A 108 -7.33 4.51 8.89
N LYS A 109 -7.59 5.43 7.95
CA LYS A 109 -8.61 6.49 8.09
C LYS A 109 -10.03 6.04 7.74
N GLU A 110 -10.21 4.75 7.51
CA GLU A 110 -11.51 4.18 7.15
C GLU A 110 -12.15 4.87 5.93
N ILE A 111 -11.31 5.31 4.96
CA ILE A 111 -11.81 5.84 3.69
C ILE A 111 -12.32 4.66 2.87
N PRO A 112 -13.63 4.66 2.50
CA PRO A 112 -14.20 3.53 1.77
C PRO A 112 -13.62 3.43 0.35
N ILE A 113 -13.48 2.21 -0.15
CA ILE A 113 -13.19 1.82 -1.53
C ILE A 113 -11.90 2.39 -2.16
N ILE A 114 -11.53 3.66 -1.93
CA ILE A 114 -10.36 4.31 -2.54
C ILE A 114 -9.07 3.51 -2.29
N PRO A 115 -8.72 3.11 -1.04
CA PRO A 115 -7.53 2.31 -0.79
C PRO A 115 -7.50 1.02 -1.60
N ARG A 116 -8.65 0.35 -1.71
CA ARG A 116 -8.78 -0.89 -2.48
C ARG A 116 -8.64 -0.64 -3.99
N ILE A 117 -9.24 0.41 -4.53
CA ILE A 117 -9.06 0.78 -5.95
C ILE A 117 -7.58 1.02 -6.26
N MET A 118 -6.85 1.69 -5.36
CA MET A 118 -5.41 1.95 -5.55
C MET A 118 -4.62 0.65 -5.61
N THR A 119 -4.82 -0.26 -4.66
CA THR A 119 -4.08 -1.53 -4.62
C THR A 119 -4.49 -2.47 -5.75
N GLU A 120 -5.77 -2.54 -6.16
CA GLU A 120 -6.20 -3.29 -7.34
C GLU A 120 -5.63 -2.73 -8.64
N ARG A 121 -5.45 -1.42 -8.73
CA ARG A 121 -4.77 -0.81 -9.88
C ARG A 121 -3.30 -1.23 -9.94
N ALA A 122 -2.60 -1.23 -8.81
CA ALA A 122 -1.22 -1.74 -8.73
C ALA A 122 -1.17 -3.23 -9.07
N HIS A 123 -2.07 -4.05 -8.51
CA HIS A 123 -2.21 -5.48 -8.81
C HIS A 123 -2.36 -5.73 -10.31
N SER A 124 -3.25 -5.00 -10.99
CA SER A 124 -3.46 -5.16 -12.44
C SER A 124 -2.24 -4.83 -13.29
N ARG A 125 -1.31 -4.02 -12.80
CA ARG A 125 -0.11 -3.59 -13.51
C ARG A 125 1.11 -4.48 -13.20
N THR A 126 1.20 -4.95 -11.96
CA THR A 126 2.40 -5.62 -11.43
C THR A 126 2.22 -7.13 -11.25
N GLY A 127 0.98 -7.61 -11.22
CA GLY A 127 0.67 -8.98 -10.82
C GLY A 127 0.87 -9.25 -9.32
N ILE A 128 1.01 -8.20 -8.49
CA ILE A 128 1.23 -8.28 -7.04
C ILE A 128 0.01 -7.75 -6.31
N ASP A 129 -0.69 -8.62 -5.58
CA ASP A 129 -1.89 -8.28 -4.80
C ASP A 129 -1.52 -8.03 -3.33
N ILE A 130 -1.53 -6.77 -2.90
CA ILE A 130 -1.34 -6.40 -1.50
C ILE A 130 -2.61 -5.72 -1.00
N HIS A 131 -3.29 -6.36 -0.03
CA HIS A 131 -4.46 -5.73 0.57
C HIS A 131 -4.05 -4.49 1.40
N PRO A 132 -4.76 -3.35 1.28
CA PRO A 132 -4.36 -2.10 1.97
C PRO A 132 -4.41 -2.20 3.50
N GLY A 133 -5.12 -3.19 4.05
CA GLY A 133 -5.20 -3.46 5.49
C GLY A 133 -4.02 -4.25 6.06
N ALA A 134 -3.15 -4.84 5.24
CA ALA A 134 -1.95 -5.49 5.73
C ALA A 134 -1.04 -4.50 6.46
N THR A 135 -0.23 -4.97 7.40
CA THR A 135 0.80 -4.16 8.07
C THR A 135 2.17 -4.65 7.61
N ILE A 136 2.97 -3.79 6.98
CA ILE A 136 4.27 -4.18 6.41
C ILE A 136 5.38 -3.25 6.93
N GLY A 137 6.36 -3.83 7.58
CA GLY A 137 7.54 -3.15 8.07
C GLY A 137 8.43 -2.55 6.97
N PRO A 138 9.47 -1.80 7.33
CA PRO A 138 10.44 -1.24 6.38
C PRO A 138 11.44 -2.28 5.89
N GLY A 139 12.07 -1.99 4.75
CA GLY A 139 13.05 -2.91 4.15
C GLY A 139 12.39 -4.12 3.48
N PHE A 140 11.15 -3.96 3.05
CA PHE A 140 10.37 -5.03 2.40
C PHE A 140 10.71 -5.11 0.91
N PHE A 141 11.10 -6.32 0.46
CA PHE A 141 11.47 -6.56 -0.93
C PHE A 141 10.66 -7.71 -1.54
N ILE A 142 10.02 -7.44 -2.68
CA ILE A 142 9.36 -8.44 -3.52
C ILE A 142 10.19 -8.61 -4.79
N ASP A 143 10.78 -9.80 -4.94
CA ASP A 143 11.60 -10.17 -6.10
C ASP A 143 10.74 -10.87 -7.16
N HIS A 144 10.85 -10.44 -8.43
CA HIS A 144 10.00 -10.81 -9.58
C HIS A 144 8.53 -10.45 -9.38
N GLY A 145 7.89 -10.94 -8.35
CA GLY A 145 6.62 -10.51 -7.78
C GLY A 145 5.36 -11.11 -8.38
N THR A 146 5.35 -11.58 -9.63
CA THR A 146 4.14 -12.10 -10.27
C THR A 146 3.45 -13.17 -9.41
N GLY A 147 2.17 -12.95 -9.09
CA GLY A 147 1.36 -13.88 -8.32
C GLY A 147 1.57 -13.83 -6.80
N VAL A 148 2.28 -12.83 -6.28
CA VAL A 148 2.32 -12.58 -4.82
C VAL A 148 0.95 -12.09 -4.35
N VAL A 149 0.46 -12.69 -3.24
CA VAL A 149 -0.79 -12.32 -2.58
C VAL A 149 -0.54 -12.09 -1.10
N ILE A 150 -0.88 -10.90 -0.60
CA ILE A 150 -0.77 -10.52 0.81
C ILE A 150 -2.16 -10.10 1.33
N GLY A 151 -2.72 -10.93 2.22
CA GLY A 151 -4.08 -10.77 2.73
C GLY A 151 -4.23 -9.64 3.76
N GLU A 152 -5.47 -9.22 3.98
CA GLU A 152 -5.89 -8.05 4.76
C GLU A 152 -5.26 -7.95 6.16
N THR A 153 -5.21 -9.05 6.89
CA THR A 153 -4.75 -9.03 8.29
C THR A 153 -3.33 -9.60 8.47
N CYS A 154 -2.54 -9.68 7.38
CA CYS A 154 -1.12 -10.01 7.48
C CYS A 154 -0.38 -8.95 8.29
N ARG A 155 0.56 -9.41 9.09
CA ARG A 155 1.57 -8.57 9.73
C ARG A 155 2.94 -9.08 9.29
N ILE A 156 3.72 -8.20 8.69
CA ILE A 156 5.03 -8.50 8.13
C ILE A 156 6.05 -7.60 8.80
N GLY A 157 7.08 -8.18 9.37
CA GLY A 157 8.16 -7.49 10.06
C GLY A 157 9.08 -6.70 9.11
N LYS A 158 10.28 -6.38 9.60
CA LYS A 158 11.30 -5.63 8.86
C LYS A 158 12.16 -6.56 8.03
N ASN A 159 12.72 -6.03 6.92
CA ASN A 159 13.71 -6.73 6.08
C ASN A 159 13.19 -8.09 5.56
N VAL A 160 11.90 -8.21 5.30
CA VAL A 160 11.31 -9.44 4.76
C VAL A 160 11.45 -9.45 3.25
N LYS A 161 11.89 -10.58 2.68
CA LYS A 161 11.97 -10.80 1.23
C LYS A 161 10.98 -11.88 0.80
N LEU A 162 10.18 -11.57 -0.22
CA LEU A 162 9.28 -12.51 -0.89
C LEU A 162 9.70 -12.71 -2.35
N TYR A 163 9.60 -13.94 -2.82
CA TYR A 163 9.73 -14.26 -4.25
C TYR A 163 8.34 -14.39 -4.90
N GLN A 164 8.33 -14.52 -6.23
CA GLN A 164 7.10 -14.67 -7.02
C GLN A 164 6.22 -15.84 -6.53
N GLY A 165 4.90 -15.67 -6.67
CA GLY A 165 3.91 -16.72 -6.35
C GLY A 165 3.71 -16.99 -4.86
N VAL A 166 4.36 -16.22 -3.97
CA VAL A 166 4.15 -16.35 -2.53
C VAL A 166 2.73 -15.92 -2.16
N THR A 167 2.02 -16.76 -1.40
CA THR A 167 0.70 -16.45 -0.88
C THR A 167 0.71 -16.40 0.65
N LEU A 168 0.37 -15.25 1.21
CA LEU A 168 0.10 -15.06 2.64
C LEU A 168 -1.43 -14.98 2.83
N GLY A 169 -2.05 -16.15 2.99
CA GLY A 169 -3.50 -16.33 2.93
C GLY A 169 -4.15 -16.68 4.27
N ALA A 170 -5.49 -16.72 4.26
CA ALA A 170 -6.28 -17.16 5.38
C ALA A 170 -6.40 -18.70 5.41
N LEU A 171 -6.14 -19.32 6.57
CA LEU A 171 -6.34 -20.76 6.75
C LEU A 171 -7.84 -21.12 6.71
N SER A 172 -8.68 -20.29 7.35
CA SER A 172 -10.13 -20.47 7.40
C SER A 172 -10.84 -19.14 7.17
N PRO A 173 -11.14 -18.80 5.89
CA PRO A 173 -11.78 -17.53 5.58
C PRO A 173 -13.27 -17.46 5.96
N PHE A 174 -13.86 -18.60 6.33
CA PHE A 174 -15.26 -18.73 6.75
C PHE A 174 -15.35 -19.32 8.17
N ASP A 175 -16.41 -18.95 8.89
CA ASP A 175 -16.77 -19.56 10.16
C ASP A 175 -17.40 -20.96 9.96
N PRO A 176 -17.69 -21.72 11.05
CA PRO A 176 -18.34 -23.03 10.95
C PRO A 176 -19.73 -22.98 10.30
N GLU A 177 -20.41 -21.84 10.33
CA GLU A 177 -21.69 -21.58 9.71
C GLU A 177 -21.59 -21.17 8.24
N GLY A 178 -20.37 -21.09 7.67
CA GLY A 178 -20.09 -20.73 6.30
C GLY A 178 -20.18 -19.21 5.99
N LYS A 179 -20.14 -18.35 7.02
CA LYS A 179 -20.13 -16.89 6.84
C LYS A 179 -18.69 -16.38 6.74
N PRO A 180 -18.41 -15.39 5.89
CA PRO A 180 -17.06 -14.78 5.82
C PRO A 180 -16.63 -14.13 7.14
N ARG A 181 -15.44 -14.47 7.63
CA ARG A 181 -14.82 -13.83 8.81
C ARG A 181 -14.28 -12.45 8.46
N LYS A 182 -15.13 -11.43 8.58
CA LYS A 182 -14.78 -10.04 8.29
C LYS A 182 -14.21 -9.37 9.55
N GLY A 183 -13.11 -8.61 9.37
CA GLY A 183 -12.50 -7.83 10.46
C GLY A 183 -11.72 -8.65 11.50
N GLU A 184 -11.72 -9.99 11.39
CA GLU A 184 -10.98 -10.86 12.29
C GLU A 184 -9.58 -11.18 11.74
N LYS A 185 -8.62 -11.42 12.64
CA LYS A 185 -7.29 -11.92 12.28
C LYS A 185 -7.42 -13.30 11.64
N ARG A 186 -6.95 -13.43 10.38
CA ARG A 186 -7.06 -14.69 9.61
C ARG A 186 -5.89 -14.94 8.66
N HIS A 187 -4.91 -14.04 8.62
CA HIS A 187 -3.72 -14.16 7.79
C HIS A 187 -2.46 -14.25 8.67
N PRO A 188 -1.33 -14.80 8.17
CA PRO A 188 -0.16 -15.05 8.97
C PRO A 188 0.54 -13.79 9.50
N ASP A 189 1.31 -13.98 10.56
CA ASP A 189 2.33 -13.05 11.03
C ASP A 189 3.70 -13.55 10.56
N ILE A 190 4.48 -12.68 9.94
CA ILE A 190 5.84 -12.94 9.46
C ILE A 190 6.78 -12.05 10.26
N GLU A 191 7.76 -12.63 10.92
CA GLU A 191 8.74 -11.92 11.75
C GLU A 191 9.76 -11.16 10.91
N ASP A 192 10.67 -10.43 11.59
CA ASP A 192 11.76 -9.70 10.95
C ASP A 192 12.74 -10.66 10.24
N ASP A 193 13.41 -10.18 9.21
CA ASP A 193 14.52 -10.84 8.50
C ASP A 193 14.16 -12.22 7.86
N VAL A 194 12.88 -12.45 7.58
CA VAL A 194 12.38 -13.68 6.93
C VAL A 194 12.50 -13.62 5.43
N ILE A 195 12.94 -14.70 4.80
CA ILE A 195 12.93 -14.90 3.35
C ILE A 195 11.96 -16.02 3.00
N ILE A 196 10.98 -15.73 2.13
CA ILE A 196 9.99 -16.71 1.66
C ILE A 196 10.21 -16.95 0.18
N TYR A 197 10.60 -18.18 -0.16
CA TYR A 197 10.92 -18.57 -1.52
C TYR A 197 9.68 -18.79 -2.39
N ALA A 198 9.93 -18.82 -3.71
CA ALA A 198 8.91 -18.87 -4.75
C ALA A 198 7.83 -19.92 -4.55
N ASN A 199 6.58 -19.52 -4.80
CA ASN A 199 5.37 -20.36 -4.74
C ASN A 199 5.05 -20.96 -3.36
N ALA A 200 5.69 -20.46 -2.30
CA ALA A 200 5.31 -20.88 -0.95
C ALA A 200 3.93 -20.32 -0.57
N THR A 201 3.12 -21.14 0.08
CA THR A 201 1.83 -20.73 0.64
C THR A 201 1.88 -20.82 2.16
N ILE A 202 1.70 -19.71 2.84
CA ILE A 202 1.64 -19.62 4.29
C ILE A 202 0.23 -19.19 4.66
N LEU A 203 -0.46 -20.05 5.40
CA LEU A 203 -1.83 -19.80 5.85
C LEU A 203 -1.85 -19.67 7.36
N GLY A 204 -2.64 -18.75 7.87
CA GLY A 204 -2.73 -18.57 9.30
C GLY A 204 -3.71 -17.49 9.73
N GLY A 205 -3.76 -17.28 11.03
CA GLY A 205 -4.54 -16.27 11.71
C GLY A 205 -4.45 -16.47 13.22
#